data_6ead8c6a8d62698b966dc001d4aaa11d
#
_entry.id   6ead8c6a8d62698b966dc001d4aaa11d
#
_cell.length_a   1.000
_cell.length_b   1.000
_cell.length_c   1.000
_cell.angle_alpha   90.00
_cell.angle_beta   90.00
_cell.angle_gamma   90.00
#
_symmetry.space_group_name_H-M   'P 1'
#
loop_
_entity.id
_entity.type
_entity.pdbx_description
1 polymer ?
#
loop_
_entity_poly.entity_id
_entity_poly.type
_entity_poly.pdbx_seq_one_letter_code
_entity_poly.pdbx_strand_id
1 'polypeptide(L)'
;MYIPESFIERLLNSVNIVEVIQKRRQVERRGGAYMAKCPFHKGGEENNASMKIYEETGTYHCFTCKETGNAISFLRKHDNLDFIEAVELLASYVGMEIPKQERDLSVTNSTNINNRAAEIFYKQLKEESGKETISYLKARGISGETARFFNLGYANVRTPGLYEQLSKDFNQEELNESGLFGKNDNGEFYDRFRDRLMFPIRNIKGDSIAFGGRLLKDKENQAKYLNSPETKTYKKKYELYGLYEVRQIDKRPNSIFVVEGYMDVIGLYQHGVKNSVASSGTAFTQEQLRKILNYTNTIYIVFDGDDAGLKASWRTVEIAMPLLREDTRISFIFLKEGDDPDSFIKENGKDAFYNLAKNSKSLSRYFFETLKKQDDLSSI
;
A
#
# COMPACT_ATOMS: atom_id res chain seq x y z
N MET A 1 -14.13 -4.64 -0.14
CA MET A 1 -15.26 -5.40 0.43
C MET A 1 -14.76 -6.04 1.70
N TYR A 2 -15.40 -5.81 2.85
CA TYR A 2 -15.12 -6.54 4.09
C TYR A 2 -16.00 -7.78 4.10
N ILE A 3 -15.39 -8.95 4.21
CA ILE A 3 -16.14 -10.20 4.35
C ILE A 3 -16.03 -10.62 5.82
N PRO A 4 -17.16 -10.78 6.54
CA PRO A 4 -17.14 -11.17 7.95
C PRO A 4 -16.40 -12.48 8.18
N GLU A 5 -15.62 -12.55 9.24
CA GLU A 5 -14.85 -13.75 9.60
C GLU A 5 -15.76 -14.98 9.78
N SER A 6 -16.93 -14.77 10.38
CA SER A 6 -17.97 -15.80 10.51
C SER A 6 -18.53 -16.33 9.18
N PHE A 7 -18.51 -15.51 8.12
CA PHE A 7 -18.87 -15.99 6.79
C PHE A 7 -17.75 -16.84 6.19
N ILE A 8 -16.49 -16.42 6.37
CA ILE A 8 -15.32 -17.16 5.88
C ILE A 8 -15.25 -18.54 6.54
N GLU A 9 -15.48 -18.62 7.84
CA GLU A 9 -15.54 -19.91 8.57
C GLU A 9 -16.64 -20.81 8.03
N ARG A 10 -17.86 -20.30 7.86
CA ARG A 10 -18.97 -21.06 7.27
C ARG A 10 -18.67 -21.52 5.85
N LEU A 11 -18.09 -20.64 5.03
CA LEU A 11 -17.70 -20.97 3.66
C LEU A 11 -16.68 -22.10 3.64
N LEU A 12 -15.61 -22.00 4.42
CA LEU A 12 -14.58 -23.04 4.49
C LEU A 12 -15.13 -24.37 4.99
N ASN A 13 -16.07 -24.35 5.92
CA ASN A 13 -16.75 -25.56 6.42
C ASN A 13 -17.71 -26.17 5.39
N SER A 14 -18.22 -25.37 4.45
CA SER A 14 -19.16 -25.84 3.40
C SER A 14 -18.44 -26.33 2.14
N VAL A 15 -17.19 -25.95 1.95
CA VAL A 15 -16.39 -26.26 0.76
C VAL A 15 -15.62 -27.56 0.97
N ASN A 16 -15.78 -28.52 0.04
CA ASN A 16 -14.89 -29.68 -0.01
C ASN A 16 -13.57 -29.30 -0.71
N ILE A 17 -12.48 -29.23 0.06
CA ILE A 17 -11.16 -28.86 -0.47
C ILE A 17 -10.66 -29.87 -1.51
N VAL A 18 -11.04 -31.15 -1.43
CA VAL A 18 -10.65 -32.19 -2.40
C VAL A 18 -11.22 -31.82 -3.77
N GLU A 19 -12.51 -31.46 -3.84
CA GLU A 19 -13.16 -31.04 -5.09
C GLU A 19 -12.53 -29.76 -5.68
N VAL A 20 -12.19 -28.80 -4.82
CA VAL A 20 -11.54 -27.56 -5.24
C VAL A 20 -10.20 -27.84 -5.92
N ILE A 21 -9.41 -28.76 -5.34
CA ILE A 21 -8.12 -29.15 -5.87
C ILE A 21 -8.28 -30.04 -7.11
N GLN A 22 -9.25 -30.94 -7.13
CA GLN A 22 -9.55 -31.83 -8.27
C GLN A 22 -9.90 -31.07 -9.56
N LYS A 23 -10.53 -29.91 -9.45
CA LYS A 23 -10.82 -29.04 -10.61
C LYS A 23 -9.56 -28.49 -11.28
N ARG A 24 -8.38 -28.63 -10.66
CA ARG A 24 -7.11 -28.05 -11.12
C ARG A 24 -5.96 -29.03 -11.22
N ARG A 25 -6.01 -30.11 -10.43
CA ARG A 25 -4.96 -31.11 -10.30
C ARG A 25 -5.56 -32.48 -10.16
N GLN A 26 -4.90 -33.47 -10.69
CA GLN A 26 -5.28 -34.87 -10.47
C GLN A 26 -5.07 -35.20 -8.99
N VAL A 27 -6.11 -35.68 -8.33
CA VAL A 27 -6.08 -36.13 -6.93
C VAL A 27 -6.26 -37.64 -6.93
N GLU A 28 -5.40 -38.36 -6.23
CA GLU A 28 -5.42 -39.80 -6.07
C GLU A 28 -5.68 -40.17 -4.61
N ARG A 29 -6.38 -41.27 -4.38
CA ARG A 29 -6.56 -41.82 -3.04
C ARG A 29 -5.53 -42.90 -2.78
N ARG A 30 -4.62 -42.66 -1.81
CA ARG A 30 -3.56 -43.60 -1.45
C ARG A 30 -3.65 -43.89 0.05
N GLY A 31 -3.86 -45.18 0.45
CA GLY A 31 -3.89 -45.58 1.85
C GLY A 31 -4.89 -44.81 2.71
N GLY A 32 -6.05 -44.44 2.15
CA GLY A 32 -7.08 -43.68 2.87
C GLY A 32 -6.90 -42.16 2.86
N ALA A 33 -5.80 -41.64 2.31
CA ALA A 33 -5.52 -40.20 2.17
C ALA A 33 -5.65 -39.70 0.73
N TYR A 34 -6.06 -38.47 0.54
CA TYR A 34 -6.04 -37.79 -0.74
C TYR A 34 -4.65 -37.17 -0.98
N MET A 35 -4.07 -37.45 -2.13
CA MET A 35 -2.74 -37.00 -2.54
C MET A 35 -2.79 -36.34 -3.92
N ALA A 36 -2.01 -35.29 -4.11
CA ALA A 36 -1.85 -34.62 -5.39
C ALA A 36 -0.39 -34.21 -5.63
N LYS A 37 -0.02 -34.00 -6.90
CA LYS A 37 1.24 -33.33 -7.24
C LYS A 37 1.13 -31.86 -6.85
N CYS A 38 2.12 -31.37 -6.09
CA CYS A 38 2.10 -29.99 -5.57
C CYS A 38 2.36 -28.98 -6.70
N PRO A 39 1.49 -28.00 -6.91
CA PRO A 39 1.69 -26.99 -7.96
C PRO A 39 2.68 -25.88 -7.57
N PHE A 40 3.13 -25.82 -6.32
CA PHE A 40 3.85 -24.68 -5.76
C PHE A 40 5.38 -24.81 -5.80
N HIS A 41 5.89 -25.93 -6.30
CA HIS A 41 7.33 -26.11 -6.56
C HIS A 41 7.57 -26.87 -7.87
N LYS A 42 8.77 -26.77 -8.41
CA LYS A 42 9.18 -27.41 -9.69
C LYS A 42 8.18 -27.24 -10.84
N GLY A 43 7.49 -26.08 -10.91
CA GLY A 43 6.47 -25.84 -11.92
C GLY A 43 5.23 -26.75 -11.83
N GLY A 44 5.06 -27.50 -10.73
CA GLY A 44 4.01 -28.51 -10.58
C GLY A 44 4.30 -29.82 -11.28
N GLU A 45 5.51 -30.00 -11.82
CA GLU A 45 5.99 -31.23 -12.49
C GLU A 45 6.87 -32.04 -11.53
N GLU A 46 6.27 -32.86 -10.74
CA GLU A 46 6.97 -33.83 -9.89
C GLU A 46 6.57 -35.27 -10.26
N ASN A 47 7.48 -36.22 -10.03
CA ASN A 47 7.24 -37.62 -10.39
C ASN A 47 6.19 -38.28 -9.45
N ASN A 48 6.20 -37.91 -8.17
CA ASN A 48 5.32 -38.48 -7.15
C ASN A 48 4.49 -37.39 -6.48
N ALA A 49 3.25 -37.72 -6.10
CA ALA A 49 2.39 -36.81 -5.34
C ALA A 49 2.98 -36.54 -3.94
N SER A 50 3.27 -35.27 -3.67
CA SER A 50 3.88 -34.83 -2.40
C SER A 50 2.95 -33.99 -1.53
N MET A 51 1.79 -33.55 -2.06
CA MET A 51 0.80 -32.77 -1.34
C MET A 51 -0.33 -33.66 -0.82
N LYS A 52 -0.45 -33.76 0.49
CA LYS A 52 -1.57 -34.43 1.16
C LYS A 52 -2.70 -33.45 1.42
N ILE A 53 -3.93 -33.89 1.17
CA ILE A 53 -5.15 -33.13 1.35
C ILE A 53 -5.92 -33.77 2.51
N TYR A 54 -6.27 -32.95 3.48
CA TYR A 54 -7.01 -33.34 4.67
C TYR A 54 -8.45 -32.87 4.53
N GLU A 55 -9.33 -33.77 4.08
CA GLU A 55 -10.73 -33.44 3.80
C GLU A 55 -11.46 -32.98 5.07
N GLU A 56 -11.24 -33.65 6.21
CA GLU A 56 -11.91 -33.37 7.49
C GLU A 56 -11.59 -31.97 8.04
N THR A 57 -10.36 -31.49 7.83
CA THR A 57 -9.91 -30.17 8.32
C THR A 57 -9.96 -29.09 7.25
N GLY A 58 -10.30 -29.45 6.00
CA GLY A 58 -10.34 -28.51 4.88
C GLY A 58 -8.96 -27.91 4.51
N THR A 59 -7.86 -28.67 4.79
CA THR A 59 -6.50 -28.16 4.63
C THR A 59 -5.65 -29.06 3.71
N TYR A 60 -4.52 -28.51 3.22
CA TYR A 60 -3.51 -29.28 2.52
C TYR A 60 -2.12 -29.01 3.09
N HIS A 61 -1.22 -29.96 2.92
CA HIS A 61 0.20 -29.83 3.25
C HIS A 61 1.08 -30.55 2.23
N CYS A 62 2.09 -29.85 1.70
CA CYS A 62 3.11 -30.43 0.84
C CYS A 62 4.34 -30.83 1.69
N PHE A 63 4.70 -32.11 1.65
CA PHE A 63 5.86 -32.62 2.39
C PHE A 63 7.21 -32.20 1.81
N THR A 64 7.24 -31.76 0.54
CA THR A 64 8.47 -31.35 -0.15
C THR A 64 8.76 -29.86 0.09
N CYS A 65 7.85 -28.95 -0.27
CA CYS A 65 8.08 -27.49 -0.13
C CYS A 65 7.48 -26.88 1.15
N LYS A 66 6.87 -27.71 2.00
CA LYS A 66 6.22 -27.30 3.27
C LYS A 66 5.04 -26.35 3.11
N GLU A 67 4.59 -26.13 1.88
CA GLU A 67 3.41 -25.31 1.63
C GLU A 67 2.18 -25.92 2.30
N THR A 68 1.43 -25.09 3.02
CA THR A 68 0.21 -25.50 3.72
C THR A 68 -0.87 -24.43 3.61
N GLY A 69 -2.13 -24.82 3.70
CA GLY A 69 -3.24 -23.88 3.65
C GLY A 69 -4.61 -24.53 3.55
N ASN A 70 -5.62 -23.69 3.33
CA ASN A 70 -7.00 -24.07 3.07
C ASN A 70 -7.40 -23.79 1.60
N ALA A 71 -8.67 -24.00 1.26
CA ALA A 71 -9.16 -23.80 -0.09
C ALA A 71 -8.95 -22.35 -0.61
N ILE A 72 -9.09 -21.35 0.25
CA ILE A 72 -8.85 -19.94 -0.12
C ILE A 72 -7.37 -19.72 -0.47
N SER A 73 -6.45 -20.18 0.40
CA SER A 73 -5.01 -20.01 0.17
C SER A 73 -4.52 -20.79 -1.04
N PHE A 74 -5.12 -21.97 -1.30
CA PHE A 74 -4.83 -22.74 -2.51
C PHE A 74 -5.20 -21.97 -3.78
N LEU A 75 -6.42 -21.44 -3.88
CA LEU A 75 -6.88 -20.67 -5.03
C LEU A 75 -6.06 -19.40 -5.24
N ARG A 76 -5.75 -18.69 -4.15
CA ARG A 76 -4.93 -17.48 -4.22
C ARG A 76 -3.56 -17.74 -4.83
N LYS A 77 -2.92 -18.85 -4.47
CA LYS A 77 -1.59 -19.21 -4.97
C LYS A 77 -1.62 -19.89 -6.32
N HIS A 78 -2.57 -20.80 -6.55
CA HIS A 78 -2.64 -21.58 -7.78
C HIS A 78 -3.22 -20.76 -8.95
N ASP A 79 -4.38 -20.12 -8.74
CA ASP A 79 -5.09 -19.36 -9.76
C ASP A 79 -4.69 -17.88 -9.77
N ASN A 80 -3.77 -17.48 -8.89
CA ASN A 80 -3.30 -16.09 -8.73
C ASN A 80 -4.42 -15.10 -8.41
N LEU A 81 -5.44 -15.54 -7.67
CA LEU A 81 -6.58 -14.73 -7.27
C LEU A 81 -6.25 -13.87 -6.04
N ASP A 82 -6.89 -12.71 -5.93
CA ASP A 82 -6.91 -12.00 -4.66
C ASP A 82 -7.81 -12.72 -3.64
N PHE A 83 -7.84 -12.21 -2.40
CA PHE A 83 -8.63 -12.85 -1.34
C PHE A 83 -10.13 -12.83 -1.63
N ILE A 84 -10.64 -11.72 -2.17
CA ILE A 84 -12.06 -11.54 -2.45
C ILE A 84 -12.46 -12.42 -3.64
N GLU A 85 -11.67 -12.41 -4.71
CA GLU A 85 -11.88 -13.26 -5.88
C GLU A 85 -11.92 -14.75 -5.50
N ALA A 86 -11.00 -15.19 -4.62
CA ALA A 86 -10.98 -16.57 -4.14
C ALA A 86 -12.22 -16.92 -3.31
N VAL A 87 -12.68 -16.00 -2.46
CA VAL A 87 -13.90 -16.19 -1.65
C VAL A 87 -15.15 -16.18 -2.53
N GLU A 88 -15.24 -15.27 -3.51
CA GLU A 88 -16.34 -15.22 -4.49
C GLU A 88 -16.44 -16.52 -5.28
N LEU A 89 -15.31 -17.03 -5.75
CA LEU A 89 -15.25 -18.29 -6.48
C LEU A 89 -15.71 -19.47 -5.63
N LEU A 90 -15.22 -19.58 -4.38
CA LEU A 90 -15.63 -20.65 -3.47
C LEU A 90 -17.10 -20.55 -3.09
N ALA A 91 -17.60 -19.34 -2.83
CA ALA A 91 -19.00 -19.10 -2.52
C ALA A 91 -19.91 -19.56 -3.67
N SER A 92 -19.48 -19.31 -4.92
CA SER A 92 -20.22 -19.78 -6.12
C SER A 92 -20.27 -21.31 -6.22
N TYR A 93 -19.25 -22.03 -5.74
CA TYR A 93 -19.22 -23.50 -5.78
C TYR A 93 -20.22 -24.13 -4.83
N VAL A 94 -20.53 -23.48 -3.72
CA VAL A 94 -21.44 -23.98 -2.69
C VAL A 94 -22.78 -23.24 -2.64
N GLY A 95 -23.03 -22.35 -3.60
CA GLY A 95 -24.27 -21.59 -3.69
C GLY A 95 -24.51 -20.63 -2.52
N MET A 96 -23.42 -20.21 -1.84
CA MET A 96 -23.52 -19.23 -0.75
C MET A 96 -23.46 -17.82 -1.31
N GLU A 97 -24.44 -17.00 -0.94
CA GLU A 97 -24.38 -15.58 -1.19
C GLU A 97 -23.44 -14.91 -0.20
N ILE A 98 -22.44 -14.21 -0.71
CA ILE A 98 -21.59 -13.36 0.14
C ILE A 98 -22.50 -12.30 0.75
N PRO A 99 -22.50 -12.13 2.08
CA PRO A 99 -23.29 -11.11 2.71
C PRO A 99 -22.98 -9.79 2.03
N LYS A 100 -23.95 -9.28 1.28
CA LYS A 100 -23.90 -7.89 0.84
C LYS A 100 -23.94 -7.10 2.15
N GLN A 101 -22.77 -6.74 2.65
CA GLN A 101 -22.75 -5.65 3.62
C GLN A 101 -23.57 -4.56 2.93
N GLU A 102 -24.63 -4.07 3.57
CA GLU A 102 -25.21 -2.79 3.19
C GLU A 102 -24.01 -1.88 3.01
N ARG A 103 -23.76 -1.48 1.75
CA ARG A 103 -22.65 -0.58 1.47
C ARG A 103 -22.91 0.59 2.41
N ASP A 104 -22.04 0.78 3.36
CA ASP A 104 -22.13 1.96 4.22
C ASP A 104 -22.15 3.13 3.22
N LEU A 105 -23.34 3.66 2.98
CA LEU A 105 -23.56 4.71 1.99
C LEU A 105 -22.63 5.89 2.28
N SER A 106 -22.28 6.09 3.55
CA SER A 106 -21.33 7.11 3.97
C SER A 106 -19.92 6.85 3.42
N VAL A 107 -19.47 5.59 3.37
CA VAL A 107 -18.17 5.21 2.77
C VAL A 107 -18.19 5.42 1.25
N THR A 108 -19.27 5.02 0.59
CA THR A 108 -19.41 5.22 -0.86
C THR A 108 -19.47 6.71 -1.19
N ASN A 109 -20.25 7.49 -0.46
CA ASN A 109 -20.38 8.93 -0.69
C ASN A 109 -19.08 9.69 -0.38
N SER A 110 -18.40 9.36 0.72
CA SER A 110 -17.09 9.94 1.03
C SER A 110 -16.06 9.67 -0.07
N THR A 111 -16.06 8.47 -0.64
CA THR A 111 -15.19 8.12 -1.78
C THR A 111 -15.56 8.91 -3.03
N ASN A 112 -16.85 9.05 -3.34
CA ASN A 112 -17.32 9.84 -4.49
C ASN A 112 -16.95 11.33 -4.33
N ILE A 113 -17.10 11.88 -3.13
CA ILE A 113 -16.69 13.26 -2.81
C ILE A 113 -15.20 13.45 -3.04
N ASN A 114 -14.37 12.52 -2.54
CA ASN A 114 -12.92 12.62 -2.70
C ASN A 114 -12.48 12.45 -4.16
N ASN A 115 -13.11 11.56 -4.94
CA ASN A 115 -12.86 11.45 -6.37
C ASN A 115 -13.23 12.75 -7.10
N ARG A 116 -14.38 13.34 -6.77
CA ARG A 116 -14.80 14.61 -7.35
C ARG A 116 -13.87 15.77 -6.97
N ALA A 117 -13.41 15.82 -5.72
CA ALA A 117 -12.41 16.79 -5.27
C ALA A 117 -11.08 16.63 -6.03
N ALA A 118 -10.62 15.40 -6.27
CA ALA A 118 -9.41 15.13 -7.05
C ALA A 118 -9.53 15.64 -8.50
N GLU A 119 -10.70 15.47 -9.15
CA GLU A 119 -10.97 16.03 -10.47
C GLU A 119 -10.91 17.57 -10.47
N ILE A 120 -11.50 18.22 -9.46
CA ILE A 120 -11.49 19.67 -9.31
C ILE A 120 -10.05 20.16 -9.13
N PHE A 121 -9.27 19.55 -8.22
CA PHE A 121 -7.87 19.93 -8.01
C PHE A 121 -7.02 19.71 -9.26
N TYR A 122 -7.24 18.62 -9.99
CA TYR A 122 -6.53 18.36 -11.25
C TYR A 122 -6.86 19.41 -12.32
N LYS A 123 -8.14 19.84 -12.41
CA LYS A 123 -8.56 20.92 -13.30
C LYS A 123 -7.92 22.24 -12.91
N GLN A 124 -7.96 22.61 -11.63
CA GLN A 124 -7.36 23.84 -11.10
C GLN A 124 -5.84 23.90 -11.33
N LEU A 125 -5.14 22.77 -11.29
CA LEU A 125 -3.72 22.72 -11.65
C LEU A 125 -3.45 23.19 -13.10
N LYS A 126 -4.38 22.92 -14.02
CA LYS A 126 -4.24 23.29 -15.44
C LYS A 126 -4.70 24.72 -15.77
N GLU A 127 -5.39 25.35 -14.85
CA GLU A 127 -5.87 26.72 -14.99
C GLU A 127 -4.76 27.74 -14.71
N GLU A 128 -5.05 29.01 -14.95
CA GLU A 128 -4.16 30.13 -14.65
C GLU A 128 -3.65 30.11 -13.20
N SER A 129 -4.52 29.75 -12.27
CA SER A 129 -4.20 29.64 -10.83
C SER A 129 -3.14 28.57 -10.51
N GLY A 130 -3.00 27.56 -11.36
CA GLY A 130 -2.05 26.46 -11.18
C GLY A 130 -0.67 26.70 -11.79
N LYS A 131 -0.45 27.81 -12.52
CA LYS A 131 0.82 28.06 -13.23
C LYS A 131 2.05 28.00 -12.33
N GLU A 132 1.98 28.55 -11.13
CA GLU A 132 3.08 28.52 -10.18
C GLU A 132 3.38 27.08 -9.72
N THR A 133 2.33 26.29 -9.48
CA THR A 133 2.44 24.86 -9.13
C THR A 133 3.07 24.06 -10.27
N ILE A 134 2.68 24.32 -11.51
CA ILE A 134 3.29 23.70 -12.71
C ILE A 134 4.76 24.07 -12.80
N SER A 135 5.11 25.35 -12.58
CA SER A 135 6.50 25.81 -12.60
C SER A 135 7.33 25.12 -11.51
N TYR A 136 6.77 24.95 -10.32
CA TYR A 136 7.39 24.19 -9.23
C TYR A 136 7.65 22.73 -9.64
N LEU A 137 6.65 22.03 -10.21
CA LEU A 137 6.80 20.65 -10.66
C LEU A 137 7.88 20.53 -11.76
N LYS A 138 7.90 21.46 -12.71
CA LYS A 138 8.94 21.51 -13.75
C LYS A 138 10.34 21.72 -13.17
N ALA A 139 10.50 22.65 -12.20
CA ALA A 139 11.77 22.90 -11.53
C ALA A 139 12.27 21.66 -10.75
N ARG A 140 11.33 20.83 -10.25
CA ARG A 140 11.61 19.53 -9.65
C ARG A 140 11.90 18.43 -10.67
N GLY A 141 11.79 18.70 -11.97
CA GLY A 141 11.98 17.72 -13.04
C GLY A 141 10.80 16.79 -13.27
N ILE A 142 9.63 17.06 -12.68
CA ILE A 142 8.44 16.23 -12.81
C ILE A 142 7.73 16.55 -14.13
N SER A 143 7.56 15.52 -14.97
CA SER A 143 6.88 15.63 -16.26
C SER A 143 5.36 15.73 -16.10
N GLY A 144 4.69 16.25 -17.12
CA GLY A 144 3.22 16.26 -17.16
C GLY A 144 2.61 14.86 -17.19
N GLU A 145 3.32 13.87 -17.73
CA GLU A 145 2.92 12.46 -17.73
C GLU A 145 2.94 11.90 -16.31
N THR A 146 4.02 12.11 -15.56
CA THR A 146 4.14 11.71 -14.16
C THR A 146 3.09 12.42 -13.30
N ALA A 147 2.91 13.73 -13.47
CA ALA A 147 1.88 14.48 -12.74
C ALA A 147 0.45 13.93 -13.00
N ARG A 148 0.17 13.53 -14.24
CA ARG A 148 -1.10 12.89 -14.61
C ARG A 148 -1.25 11.50 -13.99
N PHE A 149 -0.21 10.68 -14.03
CA PHE A 149 -0.22 9.32 -13.50
C PHE A 149 -0.52 9.28 -12.00
N PHE A 150 0.06 10.23 -11.24
CA PHE A 150 -0.23 10.42 -9.82
C PHE A 150 -1.47 11.27 -9.55
N ASN A 151 -2.16 11.73 -10.60
CA ASN A 151 -3.34 12.60 -10.51
C ASN A 151 -3.10 13.85 -9.66
N LEU A 152 -1.92 14.47 -9.79
CA LEU A 152 -1.57 15.65 -9.02
C LEU A 152 -2.51 16.82 -9.32
N GLY A 153 -2.83 17.62 -8.31
CA GLY A 153 -3.75 18.73 -8.40
C GLY A 153 -3.25 19.99 -7.70
N TYR A 154 -4.06 21.03 -7.74
CA TYR A 154 -3.82 22.26 -6.99
C TYR A 154 -5.10 22.72 -6.31
N ALA A 155 -5.02 22.97 -5.02
CA ALA A 155 -6.12 23.54 -4.24
C ALA A 155 -5.98 25.06 -4.23
N ASN A 156 -6.75 25.75 -5.05
CA ASN A 156 -6.71 27.21 -5.14
C ASN A 156 -7.45 27.87 -3.93
N VAL A 157 -7.29 29.18 -3.80
CA VAL A 157 -7.94 29.98 -2.74
C VAL A 157 -9.09 30.86 -3.26
N ARG A 158 -9.49 30.67 -4.52
CA ARG A 158 -10.50 31.51 -5.17
C ARG A 158 -11.91 31.04 -4.86
N THR A 159 -12.86 31.96 -4.92
CA THR A 159 -14.30 31.69 -4.87
C THR A 159 -14.82 31.35 -6.28
N PRO A 160 -15.65 30.31 -6.47
CA PRO A 160 -16.16 29.43 -5.43
C PRO A 160 -15.08 28.46 -4.90
N GLY A 161 -15.02 28.29 -3.58
CA GLY A 161 -14.16 27.30 -2.92
C GLY A 161 -14.59 25.86 -3.21
N LEU A 162 -13.81 24.89 -2.72
CA LEU A 162 -14.14 23.47 -2.90
C LEU A 162 -15.48 23.11 -2.24
N TYR A 163 -15.72 23.61 -1.01
CA TYR A 163 -16.97 23.39 -0.29
C TYR A 163 -18.18 23.88 -1.09
N GLU A 164 -18.12 25.09 -1.61
CA GLU A 164 -19.20 25.70 -2.38
C GLU A 164 -19.48 24.94 -3.70
N GLN A 165 -18.45 24.38 -4.31
CA GLN A 165 -18.59 23.56 -5.52
C GLN A 165 -19.25 22.21 -5.22
N LEU A 166 -18.80 21.53 -4.16
CA LEU A 166 -19.28 20.18 -3.82
C LEU A 166 -20.65 20.19 -3.11
N SER A 167 -21.02 21.27 -2.41
CA SER A 167 -22.34 21.40 -1.77
C SER A 167 -23.52 21.47 -2.73
N LYS A 168 -23.25 21.57 -4.04
CA LYS A 168 -24.28 21.44 -5.09
C LYS A 168 -24.75 20.02 -5.29
N ASP A 169 -23.87 19.05 -5.05
CA ASP A 169 -24.08 17.64 -5.37
C ASP A 169 -24.17 16.76 -4.11
N PHE A 170 -23.64 17.23 -2.98
CA PHE A 170 -23.53 16.47 -1.73
C PHE A 170 -24.07 17.26 -0.53
N ASN A 171 -24.67 16.54 0.42
CA ASN A 171 -25.20 17.18 1.61
C ASN A 171 -24.09 17.49 2.64
N GLN A 172 -24.45 18.29 3.64
CA GLN A 172 -23.50 18.80 4.64
C GLN A 172 -22.88 17.70 5.52
N GLU A 173 -23.61 16.65 5.84
CA GLU A 173 -23.14 15.53 6.65
C GLU A 173 -22.09 14.72 5.88
N GLU A 174 -22.37 14.39 4.62
CA GLU A 174 -21.46 13.71 3.72
C GLU A 174 -20.15 14.48 3.52
N LEU A 175 -20.25 15.79 3.30
CA LEU A 175 -19.09 16.66 3.16
C LEU A 175 -18.25 16.71 4.45
N ASN A 176 -18.86 16.73 5.62
CA ASN A 176 -18.17 16.70 6.91
C ASN A 176 -17.35 15.39 7.10
N GLU A 177 -17.87 14.26 6.64
CA GLU A 177 -17.20 12.95 6.76
C GLU A 177 -16.06 12.74 5.75
N SER A 178 -15.97 13.58 4.72
CA SER A 178 -14.97 13.44 3.64
C SER A 178 -13.53 13.72 4.08
N GLY A 179 -13.33 14.48 5.15
CA GLY A 179 -12.01 14.93 5.62
C GLY A 179 -11.41 16.10 4.82
N LEU A 180 -12.15 16.68 3.87
CA LEU A 180 -11.73 17.82 3.04
C LEU A 180 -11.94 19.17 3.71
N PHE A 181 -12.82 19.23 4.69
CA PHE A 181 -13.29 20.46 5.31
C PHE A 181 -12.96 20.50 6.81
N GLY A 182 -12.84 21.70 7.34
CA GLY A 182 -12.82 21.99 8.76
C GLY A 182 -14.03 22.85 9.13
N LYS A 183 -14.27 23.02 10.43
CA LYS A 183 -15.25 23.98 10.98
C LYS A 183 -14.52 25.04 11.77
N ASN A 184 -14.92 26.30 11.60
CA ASN A 184 -14.47 27.39 12.44
C ASN A 184 -15.27 27.41 13.77
N ASP A 185 -14.92 28.32 14.67
CA ASP A 185 -15.57 28.47 15.96
C ASP A 185 -17.07 28.81 15.85
N ASN A 186 -17.50 29.37 14.73
CA ASN A 186 -18.91 29.70 14.44
C ASN A 186 -19.65 28.48 13.82
N GLY A 187 -18.97 27.33 13.61
CA GLY A 187 -19.54 26.15 13.00
C GLY A 187 -19.61 26.18 11.47
N GLU A 188 -19.04 27.22 10.83
CA GLU A 188 -19.01 27.33 9.36
C GLU A 188 -17.92 26.45 8.76
N PHE A 189 -18.22 25.82 7.63
CA PHE A 189 -17.26 25.01 6.92
C PHE A 189 -16.24 25.86 6.16
N TYR A 190 -14.99 25.40 6.17
CA TYR A 190 -13.93 25.96 5.35
C TYR A 190 -13.12 24.85 4.67
N ASP A 191 -12.57 25.17 3.50
CA ASP A 191 -11.68 24.26 2.78
C ASP A 191 -10.39 24.05 3.58
N ARG A 192 -10.08 22.81 3.93
CA ARG A 192 -8.85 22.45 4.66
C ARG A 192 -7.59 22.68 3.86
N PHE A 193 -7.66 22.36 2.56
CA PHE A 193 -6.55 22.52 1.64
C PHE A 193 -6.73 23.83 0.85
N ARG A 194 -5.77 24.74 1.00
CA ARG A 194 -5.74 26.04 0.34
C ARG A 194 -4.31 26.37 -0.06
N ASP A 195 -4.12 26.79 -1.30
CA ASP A 195 -2.82 27.16 -1.87
C ASP A 195 -1.77 26.05 -1.76
N ARG A 196 -2.18 24.83 -2.13
CA ARG A 196 -1.34 23.64 -1.99
C ARG A 196 -1.31 22.79 -3.26
N LEU A 197 -0.12 22.29 -3.59
CA LEU A 197 0.02 21.14 -4.48
C LEU A 197 -0.62 19.93 -3.80
N MET A 198 -1.54 19.24 -4.50
CA MET A 198 -2.35 18.16 -3.96
C MET A 198 -1.87 16.80 -4.45
N PHE A 199 -1.78 15.86 -3.51
CA PHE A 199 -1.42 14.48 -3.71
C PHE A 199 -2.61 13.59 -3.32
N PRO A 200 -3.42 13.10 -4.27
CA PRO A 200 -4.48 12.16 -3.95
C PRO A 200 -3.90 10.84 -3.40
N ILE A 201 -4.36 10.43 -2.24
CA ILE A 201 -4.03 9.12 -1.67
C ILE A 201 -5.09 8.16 -2.15
N ARG A 202 -4.68 7.15 -2.94
CA ARG A 202 -5.59 6.22 -3.61
C ARG A 202 -5.60 4.85 -2.92
N ASN A 203 -6.79 4.25 -2.82
CA ASN A 203 -6.92 2.86 -2.42
C ASN A 203 -6.47 1.92 -3.57
N ILE A 204 -6.44 0.61 -3.32
CA ILE A 204 -6.02 -0.39 -4.33
C ILE A 204 -6.91 -0.46 -5.57
N LYS A 205 -8.11 0.15 -5.55
CA LYS A 205 -9.03 0.24 -6.69
C LYS A 205 -8.80 1.51 -7.52
N GLY A 206 -8.01 2.45 -7.00
CA GLY A 206 -7.74 3.72 -7.64
C GLY A 206 -8.61 4.87 -7.16
N ASP A 207 -9.54 4.64 -6.25
CA ASP A 207 -10.37 5.69 -5.69
C ASP A 207 -9.54 6.57 -4.74
N SER A 208 -9.74 7.87 -4.82
CA SER A 208 -9.18 8.83 -3.87
C SER A 208 -9.89 8.70 -2.53
N ILE A 209 -9.14 8.38 -1.48
CA ILE A 209 -9.67 8.20 -0.11
C ILE A 209 -9.24 9.30 0.84
N ALA A 210 -8.20 10.05 0.48
CA ALA A 210 -7.63 11.15 1.25
C ALA A 210 -6.68 11.97 0.37
N PHE A 211 -6.10 13.01 0.96
CA PHE A 211 -5.14 13.89 0.29
C PHE A 211 -3.97 14.26 1.21
N GLY A 212 -2.79 14.39 0.60
CA GLY A 212 -1.71 15.22 1.09
C GLY A 212 -1.73 16.56 0.37
N GLY A 213 -1.31 17.63 1.03
CA GLY A 213 -1.20 18.96 0.43
C GLY A 213 0.09 19.65 0.84
N ARG A 214 0.91 20.10 -0.12
CA ARG A 214 2.17 20.78 0.13
C ARG A 214 2.05 22.26 -0.20
N LEU A 215 2.44 23.14 0.72
CA LEU A 215 2.65 24.54 0.44
C LEU A 215 3.82 24.73 -0.52
N LEU A 216 3.66 25.61 -1.51
CA LEU A 216 4.72 25.93 -2.45
C LEU A 216 5.67 26.98 -1.90
N LYS A 217 5.14 27.90 -1.10
CA LYS A 217 5.89 28.94 -0.39
C LYS A 217 5.66 28.78 1.10
N ASP A 218 6.72 28.88 1.88
CA ASP A 218 6.59 28.87 3.32
C ASP A 218 5.74 30.05 3.78
N LYS A 219 4.75 29.78 4.63
CA LYS A 219 3.89 30.77 5.25
C LYS A 219 4.00 30.61 6.75
N GLU A 220 4.10 31.73 7.49
CA GLU A 220 4.09 31.72 8.94
C GLU A 220 2.87 30.96 9.48
N ASN A 221 3.07 30.15 10.49
CA ASN A 221 2.05 29.35 11.16
C ASN A 221 1.33 28.30 10.29
N GLN A 222 1.90 27.94 9.13
CA GLN A 222 1.34 26.87 8.31
C GLN A 222 2.35 25.74 8.07
N ALA A 223 1.92 24.52 8.34
CA ALA A 223 2.72 23.34 8.06
C ALA A 223 2.99 23.20 6.56
N LYS A 224 4.25 22.93 6.19
CA LYS A 224 4.69 22.67 4.81
C LYS A 224 3.87 21.55 4.18
N TYR A 225 3.64 20.46 4.88
CA TYR A 225 2.76 19.38 4.49
C TYR A 225 1.55 19.29 5.42
N LEU A 226 0.39 19.09 4.83
CA LEU A 226 -0.88 18.87 5.51
C LEU A 226 -1.53 17.61 4.94
N ASN A 227 -1.95 16.70 5.81
CA ASN A 227 -2.67 15.50 5.41
C ASN A 227 -4.14 15.56 5.83
N SER A 228 -5.00 14.84 5.11
CA SER A 228 -6.37 14.60 5.55
C SER A 228 -6.38 14.02 6.96
N PRO A 229 -7.39 14.37 7.79
CA PRO A 229 -7.64 13.67 9.04
C PRO A 229 -8.03 12.21 8.74
N GLU A 230 -8.03 11.37 9.77
CA GLU A 230 -8.60 10.02 9.63
C GLU A 230 -10.11 10.11 9.42
N THR A 231 -10.60 9.26 8.53
CA THR A 231 -12.03 9.14 8.19
C THR A 231 -12.44 7.66 8.23
N LYS A 232 -13.70 7.37 7.94
CA LYS A 232 -14.16 5.99 7.77
C LYS A 232 -13.43 5.27 6.62
N THR A 233 -13.07 6.01 5.56
CA THR A 233 -12.39 5.48 4.37
C THR A 233 -10.88 5.53 4.42
N TYR A 234 -10.31 6.34 5.30
CA TYR A 234 -8.88 6.59 5.39
C TYR A 234 -8.35 6.44 6.80
N LYS A 235 -7.45 5.49 6.99
CA LYS A 235 -6.68 5.28 8.23
C LYS A 235 -5.21 5.29 7.89
N LYS A 236 -4.49 6.32 8.35
CA LYS A 236 -3.05 6.54 8.04
C LYS A 236 -2.19 5.31 8.27
N LYS A 237 -2.47 4.57 9.34
CA LYS A 237 -1.70 3.38 9.71
C LYS A 237 -1.82 2.21 8.72
N TYR A 238 -2.80 2.22 7.81
CA TYR A 238 -2.99 1.16 6.82
C TYR A 238 -2.61 1.57 5.40
N GLU A 239 -2.60 2.88 5.11
CA GLU A 239 -2.49 3.34 3.74
C GLU A 239 -1.05 3.72 3.37
N LEU A 240 -0.70 3.44 2.13
CA LEU A 240 0.60 3.75 1.53
C LEU A 240 0.37 4.55 0.25
N TYR A 241 1.00 5.72 0.17
CA TYR A 241 1.02 6.49 -1.07
C TYR A 241 1.87 5.78 -2.12
N GLY A 242 1.41 5.75 -3.35
CA GLY A 242 2.12 5.11 -4.45
C GLY A 242 1.81 3.62 -4.64
N LEU A 243 1.13 2.96 -3.69
CA LEU A 243 0.87 1.52 -3.80
C LEU A 243 -0.08 1.16 -4.96
N TYR A 244 -1.09 1.99 -5.22
CA TYR A 244 -1.95 1.83 -6.39
C TYR A 244 -1.14 1.96 -7.67
N GLU A 245 -0.30 2.97 -7.75
CA GLU A 245 0.57 3.29 -8.88
C GLU A 245 1.55 2.15 -9.18
N VAL A 246 2.19 1.61 -8.16
CA VAL A 246 3.05 0.41 -8.28
C VAL A 246 2.27 -0.74 -8.90
N ARG A 247 1.06 -1.00 -8.42
CA ARG A 247 0.22 -2.11 -8.90
C ARG A 247 -0.33 -1.92 -10.31
N GLN A 248 -0.44 -0.67 -10.78
CA GLN A 248 -0.78 -0.41 -12.19
C GLN A 248 0.33 -0.83 -13.16
N ILE A 249 1.58 -0.85 -12.67
CA ILE A 249 2.75 -1.22 -13.47
C ILE A 249 3.06 -2.70 -13.31
N ASP A 250 3.09 -3.17 -12.07
CA ASP A 250 3.35 -4.56 -11.73
C ASP A 250 2.48 -4.97 -10.52
N LYS A 251 1.61 -5.94 -10.73
CA LYS A 251 0.74 -6.46 -9.66
C LYS A 251 1.51 -7.21 -8.57
N ARG A 252 2.71 -7.73 -8.89
CA ARG A 252 3.60 -8.45 -7.98
C ARG A 252 5.05 -8.06 -8.23
N PRO A 253 5.45 -6.87 -7.78
CA PRO A 253 6.81 -6.39 -7.98
C PRO A 253 7.82 -7.29 -7.24
N ASN A 254 8.97 -7.51 -7.86
CA ASN A 254 10.06 -8.29 -7.25
C ASN A 254 10.54 -7.67 -5.92
N SER A 255 10.42 -6.36 -5.77
CA SER A 255 10.73 -5.64 -4.54
C SER A 255 9.92 -4.34 -4.45
N ILE A 256 9.79 -3.79 -3.24
CA ILE A 256 9.21 -2.46 -3.00
C ILE A 256 10.20 -1.64 -2.16
N PHE A 257 10.39 -0.37 -2.57
CA PHE A 257 11.09 0.64 -1.79
C PHE A 257 10.08 1.41 -0.95
N VAL A 258 10.34 1.53 0.35
CA VAL A 258 9.56 2.35 1.28
C VAL A 258 10.36 3.61 1.56
N VAL A 259 9.78 4.75 1.28
CA VAL A 259 10.34 6.09 1.52
C VAL A 259 9.42 6.91 2.42
N GLU A 260 9.81 8.12 2.78
CA GLU A 260 9.04 8.92 3.76
C GLU A 260 7.93 9.75 3.10
N GLY A 261 8.20 10.39 1.97
CA GLY A 261 7.39 11.47 1.43
C GLY A 261 6.75 11.21 0.07
N TYR A 262 5.76 12.02 -0.24
CA TYR A 262 5.08 12.02 -1.55
C TYR A 262 6.04 12.32 -2.69
N MET A 263 6.90 13.32 -2.51
CA MET A 263 7.82 13.77 -3.55
C MET A 263 8.90 12.74 -3.83
N ASP A 264 9.32 11.96 -2.82
CA ASP A 264 10.30 10.89 -3.00
C ASP A 264 9.76 9.80 -3.92
N VAL A 265 8.50 9.38 -3.70
CA VAL A 265 7.82 8.42 -4.59
C VAL A 265 7.73 8.95 -6.02
N ILE A 266 7.31 10.20 -6.17
CA ILE A 266 7.13 10.82 -7.50
C ILE A 266 8.47 11.03 -8.20
N GLY A 267 9.50 11.48 -7.47
CA GLY A 267 10.85 11.66 -7.99
C GLY A 267 11.48 10.33 -8.42
N LEU A 268 11.39 9.31 -7.59
CA LEU A 268 11.83 7.95 -7.93
C LEU A 268 11.12 7.42 -9.18
N TYR A 269 9.80 7.57 -9.25
CA TYR A 269 9.02 7.16 -10.41
C TYR A 269 9.45 7.89 -11.68
N GLN A 270 9.63 9.21 -11.60
CA GLN A 270 10.06 10.06 -12.71
C GLN A 270 11.37 9.58 -13.32
N HIS A 271 12.28 9.11 -12.47
CA HIS A 271 13.60 8.61 -12.89
C HIS A 271 13.66 7.09 -13.10
N GLY A 272 12.49 6.42 -13.17
CA GLY A 272 12.37 5.03 -13.59
C GLY A 272 12.43 3.98 -12.47
N VAL A 273 12.44 4.38 -11.19
CA VAL A 273 12.24 3.49 -10.04
C VAL A 273 10.74 3.49 -9.72
N LYS A 274 10.01 2.53 -10.33
CA LYS A 274 8.55 2.54 -10.38
C LYS A 274 7.87 1.69 -9.30
N ASN A 275 8.63 1.18 -8.35
CA ASN A 275 8.20 0.29 -7.28
C ASN A 275 8.45 0.91 -5.89
N SER A 276 8.16 2.19 -5.73
CA SER A 276 8.30 2.91 -4.46
C SER A 276 6.95 3.32 -3.87
N VAL A 277 6.87 3.31 -2.54
CA VAL A 277 5.69 3.71 -1.75
C VAL A 277 6.13 4.57 -0.57
N ALA A 278 5.22 5.39 -0.03
CA ALA A 278 5.51 6.20 1.16
C ALA A 278 4.49 6.00 2.27
N SER A 279 4.97 6.12 3.53
CA SER A 279 4.13 6.17 4.74
C SER A 279 3.42 7.51 4.93
N SER A 280 3.83 8.54 4.17
CA SER A 280 3.15 9.83 4.02
C SER A 280 2.98 10.64 5.31
N GLY A 281 4.09 10.94 5.98
CA GLY A 281 4.14 11.85 7.14
C GLY A 281 3.70 11.19 8.45
N THR A 282 3.74 9.88 8.52
CA THR A 282 3.65 9.09 9.75
C THR A 282 4.80 8.10 9.80
N ALA A 283 5.20 7.70 11.02
CA ALA A 283 6.13 6.59 11.14
C ALA A 283 5.56 5.34 10.45
N PHE A 284 6.42 4.58 9.78
CA PHE A 284 6.07 3.32 9.15
C PHE A 284 5.47 2.35 10.17
N THR A 285 4.40 1.64 9.80
CA THR A 285 3.61 0.81 10.72
C THR A 285 3.67 -0.67 10.37
N GLN A 286 3.31 -1.52 11.34
CA GLN A 286 3.21 -2.94 11.14
C GLN A 286 2.13 -3.31 10.13
N GLU A 287 1.03 -2.57 10.12
CA GLU A 287 -0.09 -2.75 9.19
C GLU A 287 0.32 -2.42 7.74
N GLN A 288 1.10 -1.35 7.55
CA GLN A 288 1.66 -1.00 6.25
C GLN A 288 2.65 -2.06 5.77
N LEU A 289 3.50 -2.59 6.64
CA LEU A 289 4.40 -3.69 6.31
C LEU A 289 3.63 -4.96 5.92
N ARG A 290 2.60 -5.34 6.67
CA ARG A 290 1.72 -6.47 6.30
C ARG A 290 1.08 -6.25 4.93
N LYS A 291 0.66 -5.03 4.64
CA LYS A 291 0.06 -4.68 3.34
C LYS A 291 1.06 -4.87 2.20
N ILE A 292 2.33 -4.45 2.36
CA ILE A 292 3.39 -4.65 1.37
C ILE A 292 3.70 -6.14 1.17
N LEU A 293 3.76 -6.91 2.25
CA LEU A 293 4.06 -8.36 2.21
C LEU A 293 3.00 -9.19 1.44
N ASN A 294 1.82 -8.63 1.16
CA ASN A 294 0.86 -9.27 0.26
C ASN A 294 1.31 -9.20 -1.22
N TYR A 295 2.27 -8.36 -1.56
CA TYR A 295 2.69 -8.10 -2.95
C TYR A 295 4.13 -8.52 -3.24
N THR A 296 5.02 -8.45 -2.24
CA THR A 296 6.43 -8.85 -2.39
C THR A 296 7.00 -9.28 -1.05
N ASN A 297 7.99 -10.18 -1.10
CA ASN A 297 8.76 -10.59 0.08
C ASN A 297 10.09 -9.82 0.22
N THR A 298 10.42 -8.94 -0.73
CA THR A 298 11.66 -8.16 -0.72
C THR A 298 11.36 -6.68 -0.57
N ILE A 299 11.80 -6.08 0.53
CA ILE A 299 11.47 -4.71 0.91
C ILE A 299 12.75 -3.96 1.25
N TYR A 300 12.94 -2.82 0.63
CA TYR A 300 13.99 -1.87 0.94
C TYR A 300 13.40 -0.66 1.63
N ILE A 301 13.87 -0.32 2.83
CA ILE A 301 13.41 0.87 3.55
C ILE A 301 14.53 1.89 3.48
N VAL A 302 14.20 3.03 2.90
CA VAL A 302 15.15 4.12 2.64
C VAL A 302 14.94 5.19 3.70
N PHE A 303 16.01 5.50 4.40
CA PHE A 303 16.05 6.53 5.43
C PHE A 303 16.90 7.69 4.97
N ASP A 304 16.45 8.89 5.29
CA ASP A 304 17.25 10.09 5.16
C ASP A 304 18.50 9.98 6.06
N GLY A 305 19.58 10.65 5.69
CA GLY A 305 20.87 10.52 6.36
C GLY A 305 21.00 11.28 7.68
N ASP A 306 19.90 11.46 8.43
CA ASP A 306 19.84 12.21 9.68
C ASP A 306 19.58 11.34 10.93
N ASP A 307 19.65 11.93 12.11
CA ASP A 307 19.39 11.26 13.38
C ASP A 307 17.93 10.77 13.51
N ALA A 308 16.98 11.42 12.83
CA ALA A 308 15.60 10.98 12.80
C ALA A 308 15.45 9.68 12.01
N GLY A 309 16.14 9.55 10.87
CA GLY A 309 16.23 8.32 10.09
C GLY A 309 16.82 7.15 10.87
N LEU A 310 17.85 7.39 11.70
CA LEU A 310 18.42 6.35 12.57
C LEU A 310 17.42 5.86 13.63
N LYS A 311 16.67 6.77 14.26
CA LYS A 311 15.61 6.38 15.23
C LYS A 311 14.44 5.64 14.55
N ALA A 312 14.05 6.09 13.36
CA ALA A 312 13.01 5.46 12.57
C ALA A 312 13.41 4.03 12.13
N SER A 313 14.70 3.82 11.82
CA SER A 313 15.21 2.50 11.41
C SER A 313 15.14 1.48 12.54
N TRP A 314 15.49 1.84 13.80
CA TRP A 314 15.34 0.95 14.94
C TRP A 314 13.87 0.56 15.18
N ARG A 315 12.97 1.56 15.18
CA ARG A 315 11.54 1.31 15.30
C ARG A 315 11.03 0.36 14.20
N THR A 316 11.59 0.47 13.00
CA THR A 316 11.24 -0.42 11.89
C THR A 316 11.68 -1.87 12.16
N VAL A 317 12.80 -2.10 12.84
CA VAL A 317 13.20 -3.44 13.28
C VAL A 317 12.13 -4.04 14.20
N GLU A 318 11.69 -3.29 15.21
CA GLU A 318 10.67 -3.75 16.18
C GLU A 318 9.35 -4.12 15.48
N ILE A 319 8.94 -3.31 14.49
CA ILE A 319 7.74 -3.54 13.70
C ILE A 319 7.87 -4.78 12.81
N ALA A 320 9.04 -5.01 12.24
CA ALA A 320 9.28 -6.06 11.26
C ALA A 320 9.47 -7.44 11.89
N MET A 321 10.12 -7.52 13.06
CA MET A 321 10.47 -8.78 13.73
C MET A 321 9.30 -9.78 13.82
N PRO A 322 8.09 -9.37 14.27
CA PRO A 322 6.95 -10.29 14.38
C PRO A 322 6.40 -10.78 13.04
N LEU A 323 6.79 -10.16 11.93
CA LEU A 323 6.29 -10.45 10.59
C LEU A 323 7.28 -11.20 9.70
N LEU A 324 8.49 -11.45 10.20
CA LEU A 324 9.51 -12.16 9.43
C LEU A 324 9.08 -13.61 9.17
N ARG A 325 9.28 -14.04 7.93
CA ARG A 325 9.13 -15.41 7.45
C ARG A 325 10.44 -15.84 6.78
N GLU A 326 10.60 -17.13 6.50
CA GLU A 326 11.80 -17.68 5.87
C GLU A 326 12.18 -16.99 4.55
N ASP A 327 11.18 -16.56 3.79
CA ASP A 327 11.32 -15.91 2.49
C ASP A 327 11.29 -14.38 2.54
N THR A 328 11.04 -13.79 3.71
CA THR A 328 11.00 -12.32 3.89
C THR A 328 12.41 -11.72 3.91
N ARG A 329 12.62 -10.73 3.08
CA ARG A 329 13.89 -9.98 2.98
C ARG A 329 13.63 -8.51 3.14
N ILE A 330 14.04 -7.97 4.29
CA ILE A 330 13.97 -6.55 4.60
C ILE A 330 15.38 -6.01 4.71
N SER A 331 15.67 -4.94 4.02
CA SER A 331 16.98 -4.28 4.02
C SER A 331 16.82 -2.77 4.17
N PHE A 332 17.81 -2.17 4.79
CA PHE A 332 17.87 -0.75 5.09
C PHE A 332 18.89 -0.05 4.20
N ILE A 333 18.47 1.05 3.62
CA ILE A 333 19.29 1.96 2.84
C ILE A 333 19.37 3.26 3.64
N PHE A 334 20.56 3.71 3.94
CA PHE A 334 20.82 5.01 4.57
C PHE A 334 21.46 5.91 3.53
N LEU A 335 20.80 7.02 3.25
CA LEU A 335 21.37 8.06 2.39
C LEU A 335 22.43 8.85 3.17
N LYS A 336 23.21 9.67 2.46
CA LYS A 336 24.15 10.58 3.12
C LYS A 336 23.40 11.73 3.78
N GLU A 337 24.01 12.32 4.78
CA GLU A 337 23.47 13.51 5.45
C GLU A 337 23.17 14.62 4.43
N GLY A 338 21.94 15.12 4.46
CA GLY A 338 21.45 16.14 3.53
C GLY A 338 20.82 15.62 2.23
N ASP A 339 20.92 14.30 1.96
CA ASP A 339 20.26 13.67 0.81
C ASP A 339 18.87 13.12 1.20
N ASP A 340 17.92 13.29 0.30
CA ASP A 340 16.65 12.57 0.27
C ASP A 340 16.54 11.72 -1.01
N PRO A 341 15.59 10.76 -1.11
CA PRO A 341 15.46 9.91 -2.30
C PRO A 341 15.23 10.69 -3.61
N ASP A 342 14.51 11.82 -3.57
CA ASP A 342 14.23 12.67 -4.74
C ASP A 342 15.51 13.37 -5.23
N SER A 343 16.30 13.97 -4.33
CA SER A 343 17.57 14.60 -4.67
C SER A 343 18.59 13.58 -5.15
N PHE A 344 18.73 12.47 -4.43
CA PHE A 344 19.69 11.43 -4.78
C PHE A 344 19.46 10.86 -6.18
N ILE A 345 18.19 10.50 -6.52
CA ILE A 345 17.88 9.90 -7.82
C ILE A 345 18.07 10.89 -8.98
N LYS A 346 17.77 12.15 -8.74
CA LYS A 346 17.96 13.22 -9.71
C LYS A 346 19.43 13.45 -10.08
N GLU A 347 20.32 13.38 -9.09
CA GLU A 347 21.75 13.63 -9.28
C GLU A 347 22.49 12.41 -9.80
N ASN A 348 22.16 11.22 -9.27
CA ASN A 348 22.96 10.03 -9.48
C ASN A 348 22.32 9.01 -10.43
N GLY A 349 21.01 9.15 -10.72
CA GLY A 349 20.29 8.32 -11.64
C GLY A 349 19.86 6.97 -11.09
N LYS A 350 19.10 6.24 -11.90
CA LYS A 350 18.44 4.98 -11.56
C LYS A 350 19.42 3.88 -11.14
N ASP A 351 20.50 3.72 -11.88
CA ASP A 351 21.45 2.62 -11.65
C ASP A 351 22.19 2.79 -10.32
N ALA A 352 22.52 4.04 -9.96
CA ALA A 352 23.11 4.35 -8.67
C ALA A 352 22.14 4.03 -7.52
N PHE A 353 20.86 4.33 -7.69
CA PHE A 353 19.83 4.01 -6.68
C PHE A 353 19.68 2.49 -6.49
N TYR A 354 19.65 1.71 -7.55
CA TYR A 354 19.63 0.25 -7.44
C TYR A 354 20.94 -0.33 -6.89
N ASN A 355 22.06 0.34 -7.07
CA ASN A 355 23.31 -0.06 -6.43
C ASN A 355 23.28 0.17 -4.91
N LEU A 356 22.59 1.20 -4.40
CA LEU A 356 22.32 1.32 -2.97
C LEU A 356 21.53 0.11 -2.45
N ALA A 357 20.53 -0.36 -3.19
CA ALA A 357 19.76 -1.54 -2.80
C ALA A 357 20.62 -2.80 -2.75
N LYS A 358 21.54 -3.00 -3.70
CA LYS A 358 22.48 -4.15 -3.68
C LYS A 358 23.43 -4.12 -2.50
N ASN A 359 23.83 -2.92 -2.04
CA ASN A 359 24.73 -2.71 -0.92
C ASN A 359 24.00 -2.43 0.40
N SER A 360 22.68 -2.59 0.42
CA SER A 360 21.85 -2.32 1.60
C SER A 360 22.17 -3.28 2.75
N LYS A 361 21.92 -2.82 3.98
CA LYS A 361 22.08 -3.66 5.16
C LYS A 361 20.83 -4.49 5.38
N SER A 362 20.96 -5.82 5.45
CA SER A 362 19.84 -6.66 5.87
C SER A 362 19.38 -6.28 7.28
N LEU A 363 18.08 -6.46 7.57
CA LEU A 363 17.53 -6.19 8.90
C LEU A 363 18.30 -6.93 10.00
N SER A 364 18.65 -8.19 9.81
CA SER A 364 19.42 -8.97 10.78
C SER A 364 20.82 -8.37 11.02
N ARG A 365 21.53 -8.00 9.96
CA ARG A 365 22.85 -7.36 10.08
C ARG A 365 22.74 -6.03 10.82
N TYR A 366 21.78 -5.19 10.47
CA TYR A 366 21.55 -3.91 11.14
C TYR A 366 21.22 -4.10 12.62
N PHE A 367 20.36 -5.05 12.95
CA PHE A 367 19.99 -5.39 14.32
C PHE A 367 21.20 -5.77 15.16
N PHE A 368 22.02 -6.72 14.69
CA PHE A 368 23.23 -7.14 15.43
C PHE A 368 24.30 -6.05 15.54
N GLU A 369 24.51 -5.26 14.48
CA GLU A 369 25.48 -4.13 14.53
C GLU A 369 25.03 -3.06 15.53
N THR A 370 23.72 -2.81 15.66
CA THR A 370 23.17 -1.81 16.60
C THR A 370 23.26 -2.30 18.04
N LEU A 371 22.92 -3.55 18.31
CA LEU A 371 23.07 -4.14 19.65
C LEU A 371 24.52 -4.12 20.12
N LYS A 372 25.47 -4.48 19.26
CA LYS A 372 26.89 -4.42 19.59
C LYS A 372 27.40 -3.02 19.95
N LYS A 373 26.74 -1.97 19.46
CA LYS A 373 27.09 -0.58 19.79
C LYS A 373 26.46 -0.09 21.10
N GLN A 374 25.29 -0.66 21.48
CA GLN A 374 24.57 -0.28 22.70
C GLN A 374 25.11 -0.99 23.95
N ASP A 375 25.46 -2.26 23.80
CA ASP A 375 26.08 -3.05 24.86
C ASP A 375 27.53 -3.34 24.46
N ASP A 376 28.46 -3.11 25.40
CA ASP A 376 29.84 -3.59 25.24
C ASP A 376 29.85 -5.12 25.40
N LEU A 377 29.37 -5.82 24.37
CA LEU A 377 29.31 -7.29 24.30
C LEU A 377 30.72 -7.92 24.23
N SER A 378 31.78 -7.14 24.44
CA SER A 378 33.14 -7.63 24.56
C SER A 378 33.39 -8.40 25.89
N SER A 379 32.37 -8.46 26.77
CA SER A 379 32.46 -9.10 28.10
C SER A 379 31.61 -10.38 28.25
N ILE A 380 31.11 -10.97 27.15
CA ILE A 380 30.43 -12.30 27.15
C ILE A 380 31.31 -13.31 26.43
#